data_a79e47f83949c4dce03a02cdb7dca1c8
#
_entry.id   a79e47f83949c4dce03a02cdb7dca1c8
#
_cell.length_a   1.000
_cell.length_b   1.000
_cell.length_c   1.000
_cell.angle_alpha   90.00
_cell.angle_beta   90.00
_cell.angle_gamma   90.00
#
_symmetry.space_group_name_H-M   'P 1'
#
loop_
_entity.id
_entity.type
_entity.pdbx_description
1 polymer ?
#
loop_
_entity_poly.entity_id
_entity_poly.type
_entity_poly.pdbx_seq_one_letter_code
_entity_poly.pdbx_strand_id
1 'polypeptide(L)'
;MLILGTNIEIIKSTKRMLSNSFEMKDLGVADVILGIKITRTSDGISVSQSHYVEKMIERFKDHGINENTNPFLPHIHLRKNTGTGVCQLEYSQIIESLMYLMNCTRPVLLTL
;
A
#
# COMPACT_ATOMS: atom_id res chain seq x y z
N MET A 1 -7.29 -7.64 12.37
CA MET A 1 -7.44 -6.30 13.01
C MET A 1 -6.11 -5.87 13.59
N LEU A 2 -5.76 -4.59 13.53
CA LEU A 2 -4.55 -3.99 14.10
C LEU A 2 -4.95 -3.05 15.23
N ILE A 3 -4.28 -3.16 16.38
CA ILE A 3 -4.48 -2.29 17.54
C ILE A 3 -3.19 -1.51 17.75
N LEU A 4 -3.28 -0.18 17.73
CA LEU A 4 -2.18 0.74 17.95
C LEU A 4 -2.46 1.59 19.19
N GLY A 5 -1.44 1.86 19.97
CA GLY A 5 -1.54 2.70 21.16
C GLY A 5 -0.20 2.89 21.86
N THR A 6 -0.11 3.91 22.67
CA THR A 6 1.08 4.23 23.47
C THR A 6 1.11 3.50 24.81
N ASN A 7 -0.07 3.15 25.36
CA ASN A 7 -0.19 2.49 26.64
C ASN A 7 -0.41 0.98 26.47
N ILE A 8 0.57 0.18 26.89
CA ILE A 8 0.54 -1.27 26.75
C ILE A 8 -0.58 -1.95 27.56
N GLU A 9 -0.95 -1.38 28.70
CA GLU A 9 -2.02 -1.95 29.54
C GLU A 9 -3.38 -1.80 28.88
N ILE A 10 -3.64 -0.67 28.20
CA ILE A 10 -4.84 -0.46 27.43
C ILE A 10 -4.91 -1.45 26.25
N ILE A 11 -3.79 -1.65 25.55
CA ILE A 11 -3.73 -2.64 24.47
C ILE A 11 -4.05 -4.04 24.96
N LYS A 12 -3.46 -4.46 26.08
CA LYS A 12 -3.72 -5.77 26.69
C LYS A 12 -5.18 -5.95 27.13
N SER A 13 -5.77 -4.92 27.74
CA SER A 13 -7.16 -4.95 28.17
C SER A 13 -8.13 -5.03 26.99
N THR A 14 -7.85 -4.28 25.91
CA THR A 14 -8.62 -4.33 24.67
C THR A 14 -8.52 -5.71 24.00
N LYS A 15 -7.33 -6.29 23.92
CA LYS A 15 -7.13 -7.66 23.39
C LYS A 15 -7.97 -8.68 24.20
N ARG A 16 -7.94 -8.59 25.52
CA ARG A 16 -8.70 -9.49 26.41
C ARG A 16 -10.21 -9.34 26.19
N MET A 17 -10.72 -8.10 26.11
CA MET A 17 -12.12 -7.82 25.83
C MET A 17 -12.56 -8.44 24.50
N LEU A 18 -11.77 -8.26 23.45
CA LEU A 18 -12.05 -8.79 22.13
C LEU A 18 -12.00 -10.31 22.08
N SER A 19 -11.02 -10.94 22.75
CA SER A 19 -10.92 -12.40 22.83
C SER A 19 -12.06 -13.04 23.61
N ASN A 20 -12.66 -12.32 24.55
CA ASN A 20 -13.83 -12.78 25.29
C ASN A 20 -15.14 -12.67 24.45
N SER A 21 -15.18 -11.73 23.51
CA SER A 21 -16.38 -11.46 22.69
C SER A 21 -16.36 -12.18 21.34
N PHE A 22 -15.18 -12.51 20.84
CA PHE A 22 -14.98 -13.10 19.51
C PHE A 22 -13.92 -14.21 19.57
N GLU A 23 -14.10 -15.25 18.78
CA GLU A 23 -13.07 -16.25 18.57
C GLU A 23 -11.91 -15.63 17.78
N MET A 24 -10.84 -15.24 18.48
CA MET A 24 -9.71 -14.51 17.91
C MET A 24 -8.38 -15.12 18.35
N LYS A 25 -7.42 -15.14 17.41
CA LYS A 25 -6.03 -15.50 17.69
C LYS A 25 -5.18 -14.24 17.78
N ASP A 26 -4.46 -14.06 18.88
CA ASP A 26 -3.46 -13.02 19.01
C ASP A 26 -2.20 -13.41 18.21
N LEU A 27 -1.89 -12.67 17.17
CA LEU A 27 -0.70 -12.87 16.31
C LEU A 27 0.54 -12.15 16.84
N GLY A 28 0.45 -11.51 18.00
CA GLY A 28 1.56 -10.80 18.62
C GLY A 28 1.79 -9.41 18.02
N VAL A 29 3.07 -9.05 17.87
CA VAL A 29 3.50 -7.74 17.38
C VAL A 29 3.47 -7.74 15.85
N ALA A 30 2.74 -6.79 15.27
CA ALA A 30 2.67 -6.64 13.82
C ALA A 30 3.97 -6.08 13.25
N ASP A 31 4.46 -6.71 12.19
CA ASP A 31 5.61 -6.26 11.38
C ASP A 31 5.12 -5.84 9.98
N VAL A 32 4.44 -6.74 9.27
CA VAL A 32 3.84 -6.44 7.97
C VAL A 32 2.37 -6.84 7.99
N ILE A 33 1.49 -5.91 7.62
CA ILE A 33 0.04 -6.16 7.47
C ILE A 33 -0.42 -5.59 6.14
N LEU A 34 -1.05 -6.44 5.31
CA LEU A 34 -1.59 -6.03 4.00
C LEU A 34 -0.55 -5.28 3.14
N GLY A 35 0.70 -5.74 3.12
CA GLY A 35 1.77 -5.09 2.35
C GLY A 35 2.30 -3.77 2.96
N ILE A 36 1.80 -3.38 4.14
CA ILE A 36 2.27 -2.21 4.88
C ILE A 36 3.25 -2.69 5.94
N LYS A 37 4.49 -2.23 5.87
CA LYS A 37 5.52 -2.47 6.88
C LYS A 37 5.38 -1.48 8.02
N ILE A 38 5.42 -2.00 9.24
CA ILE A 38 5.29 -1.22 10.47
C ILE A 38 6.66 -1.25 11.17
N THR A 39 7.30 -0.10 11.26
CA THR A 39 8.58 0.05 11.95
C THR A 39 8.39 0.89 13.22
N ARG A 40 8.88 0.37 14.35
CA ARG A 40 8.89 1.11 15.61
C ARG A 40 10.21 1.85 15.76
N THR A 41 10.10 3.11 16.10
CA THR A 41 11.23 4.00 16.41
C THR A 41 11.07 4.54 17.82
N SER A 42 12.12 5.19 18.36
CA SER A 42 12.05 5.89 19.65
C SER A 42 10.94 6.94 19.69
N ASP A 43 10.68 7.57 18.56
CA ASP A 43 9.77 8.73 18.44
C ASP A 43 8.34 8.33 18.06
N GLY A 44 8.12 7.05 17.69
CA GLY A 44 6.79 6.59 17.31
C GLY A 44 6.78 5.38 16.40
N ILE A 45 5.74 5.32 15.55
CA ILE A 45 5.53 4.24 14.60
C ILE A 45 5.59 4.80 13.17
N SER A 46 6.47 4.24 12.36
CA SER A 46 6.54 4.53 10.93
C SER A 46 5.84 3.43 10.13
N VAL A 47 5.06 3.83 9.13
CA VAL A 47 4.34 2.93 8.22
C VAL A 47 4.85 3.15 6.80
N SER A 48 5.22 2.07 6.11
CA SER A 48 5.80 2.13 4.76
C SER A 48 5.24 1.04 3.86
N GLN A 49 5.05 1.36 2.60
CA GLN A 49 4.68 0.40 1.54
C GLN A 49 5.85 0.08 0.60
N SER A 50 7.10 0.41 0.95
CA SER A 50 8.27 0.17 0.10
C SER A 50 8.33 -1.26 -0.43
N HIS A 51 8.13 -2.23 0.44
CA HIS A 51 8.10 -3.65 0.08
C HIS A 51 6.99 -4.01 -0.95
N TYR A 52 5.82 -3.37 -0.84
CA TYR A 52 4.75 -3.55 -1.82
C TYR A 52 5.10 -2.92 -3.17
N VAL A 53 5.71 -1.73 -3.15
CA VAL A 53 6.19 -1.04 -4.36
C VAL A 53 7.24 -1.88 -5.08
N GLU A 54 8.22 -2.43 -4.35
CA GLU A 54 9.25 -3.31 -4.90
C GLU A 54 8.63 -4.53 -5.59
N LYS A 55 7.70 -5.22 -4.93
CA LYS A 55 6.98 -6.36 -5.52
C LYS A 55 6.16 -5.97 -6.76
N MET A 56 5.56 -4.80 -6.74
CA MET A 56 4.78 -4.30 -7.88
C MET A 56 5.69 -4.01 -9.07
N ILE A 57 6.83 -3.33 -8.85
CA ILE A 57 7.82 -3.05 -9.88
C ILE A 57 8.37 -4.35 -10.48
N GLU A 58 8.72 -5.31 -9.64
CA GLU A 58 9.22 -6.62 -10.09
C GLU A 58 8.19 -7.37 -10.92
N ARG A 59 6.91 -7.36 -10.50
CA ARG A 59 5.81 -8.00 -11.24
C ARG A 59 5.59 -7.42 -12.62
N PHE A 60 5.77 -6.11 -12.79
CA PHE A 60 5.53 -5.42 -14.06
C PHE A 60 6.80 -5.04 -14.81
N LYS A 61 7.96 -5.57 -14.41
CA LYS A 61 9.27 -5.25 -14.98
C LYS A 61 9.36 -5.50 -16.49
N ASP A 62 8.71 -6.56 -16.98
CA ASP A 62 8.72 -6.95 -18.39
C ASP A 62 7.95 -5.98 -19.29
N HIS A 63 7.19 -5.04 -18.73
CA HIS A 63 6.41 -4.03 -19.46
C HIS A 63 7.24 -2.77 -19.80
N GLY A 64 8.57 -2.82 -19.68
CA GLY A 64 9.45 -1.70 -20.07
C GLY A 64 9.31 -0.46 -19.18
N ILE A 65 9.08 -0.66 -17.89
CA ILE A 65 9.00 0.42 -16.91
C ILE A 65 10.39 1.06 -16.78
N ASN A 66 10.52 2.30 -17.25
CA ASN A 66 11.69 3.13 -17.06
C ASN A 66 11.48 4.07 -15.87
N GLU A 67 12.54 4.31 -15.11
CA GLU A 67 12.52 5.33 -14.06
C GLU A 67 12.33 6.71 -14.69
N ASN A 68 11.16 7.29 -14.49
CA ASN A 68 10.90 8.68 -14.86
C ASN A 68 10.97 9.57 -13.63
N THR A 69 11.80 10.58 -13.70
CA THR A 69 11.99 11.55 -12.62
C THR A 69 10.79 12.48 -12.46
N ASN A 70 10.02 12.68 -13.52
CA ASN A 70 8.85 13.56 -13.53
C ASN A 70 7.65 12.81 -14.14
N PRO A 71 6.70 12.33 -13.32
CA PRO A 71 5.53 11.58 -13.79
C PRO A 71 4.52 12.44 -14.54
N PHE A 72 4.58 13.75 -14.42
CA PHE A 72 3.69 14.69 -15.09
C PHE A 72 4.50 15.74 -15.86
N LEU A 73 4.31 15.75 -17.17
CA LEU A 73 4.87 16.77 -18.07
C LEU A 73 3.73 17.69 -18.52
N PRO A 74 3.66 18.95 -18.03
CA PRO A 74 2.54 19.87 -18.28
C PRO A 74 2.27 20.15 -19.77
N HIS A 75 3.27 19.94 -20.62
CA HIS A 75 3.16 20.18 -22.07
C HIS A 75 2.71 18.93 -22.87
N ILE A 76 2.58 17.77 -22.22
CA ILE A 76 2.09 16.55 -22.86
C ILE A 76 0.58 16.43 -22.62
N HIS A 77 -0.21 16.65 -23.65
CA HIS A 77 -1.64 16.37 -23.61
C HIS A 77 -1.90 14.91 -23.96
N LEU A 78 -2.56 14.19 -23.06
CA LEU A 78 -3.00 12.83 -23.31
C LEU A 78 -4.02 12.83 -24.47
N ARG A 79 -3.75 12.03 -25.49
CA ARG A 79 -4.64 11.84 -26.65
C ARG A 79 -5.26 10.45 -26.60
N LYS A 80 -6.43 10.32 -27.21
CA LYS A 80 -7.07 9.00 -27.38
C LYS A 80 -6.10 8.05 -28.10
N ASN A 81 -5.96 6.84 -27.58
CA ASN A 81 -5.13 5.81 -28.22
C ASN A 81 -5.72 5.45 -29.60
N THR A 82 -4.92 5.61 -30.64
CA THR A 82 -5.23 5.20 -32.03
C THR A 82 -4.42 3.98 -32.47
N GLY A 83 -3.54 3.47 -31.60
CA GLY A 83 -2.71 2.30 -31.84
C GLY A 83 -3.36 0.99 -31.41
N THR A 84 -2.56 -0.05 -31.34
CA THR A 84 -2.98 -1.38 -30.85
C THR A 84 -3.42 -1.29 -29.40
N GLY A 85 -4.56 -1.89 -29.06
CA GLY A 85 -5.02 -1.97 -27.68
C GLY A 85 -4.10 -2.84 -26.83
N VAL A 86 -3.99 -2.53 -25.56
CA VAL A 86 -3.27 -3.36 -24.58
C VAL A 86 -4.21 -4.41 -23.98
N CYS A 87 -3.65 -5.48 -23.42
CA CYS A 87 -4.42 -6.49 -22.71
C CYS A 87 -5.17 -5.86 -21.54
N GLN A 88 -6.49 -5.94 -21.56
CA GLN A 88 -7.33 -5.31 -20.55
C GLN A 88 -7.09 -5.86 -19.15
N LEU A 89 -6.76 -7.14 -19.03
CA LEU A 89 -6.47 -7.78 -17.75
C LEU A 89 -5.19 -7.20 -17.13
N GLU A 90 -4.12 -7.09 -17.89
CA GLU A 90 -2.85 -6.52 -17.41
C GLU A 90 -3.01 -5.05 -17.02
N TYR A 91 -3.71 -4.28 -17.85
CA TYR A 91 -4.03 -2.89 -17.54
C TYR A 91 -4.79 -2.76 -16.21
N SER A 92 -5.83 -3.57 -16.00
CA SER A 92 -6.61 -3.57 -14.76
C SER A 92 -5.75 -3.90 -13.54
N GLN A 93 -4.86 -4.87 -13.63
CA GLN A 93 -3.96 -5.26 -12.53
C GLN A 93 -2.99 -4.13 -12.14
N ILE A 94 -2.48 -3.39 -13.12
CA ILE A 94 -1.63 -2.22 -12.87
C ILE A 94 -2.43 -1.13 -12.15
N ILE A 95 -3.61 -0.80 -12.66
CA ILE A 95 -4.49 0.23 -12.07
C ILE A 95 -4.89 -0.15 -10.65
N GLU A 96 -5.32 -1.38 -10.39
CA GLU A 96 -5.65 -1.85 -9.04
C GLU A 96 -4.48 -1.72 -8.06
N SER A 97 -3.28 -2.07 -8.51
CA SER A 97 -2.07 -1.94 -7.70
C SER A 97 -1.75 -0.49 -7.36
N LEU A 98 -1.91 0.42 -8.31
CA LEU A 98 -1.74 1.86 -8.10
C LEU A 98 -2.83 2.43 -7.18
N MET A 99 -4.09 2.04 -7.36
CA MET A 99 -5.19 2.44 -6.49
C MET A 99 -4.96 2.01 -5.03
N TYR A 100 -4.40 0.82 -4.82
CA TYR A 100 -4.04 0.37 -3.48
C TYR A 100 -2.95 1.26 -2.85
N LEU A 101 -1.90 1.61 -3.60
CA LEU A 101 -0.87 2.55 -3.14
C LEU A 101 -1.44 3.93 -2.78
N MET A 102 -2.34 4.46 -3.62
CA MET A 102 -2.98 5.75 -3.40
C MET A 102 -3.77 5.77 -2.08
N ASN A 103 -4.60 4.77 -1.87
CA ASN A 103 -5.46 4.71 -0.70
C ASN A 103 -4.70 4.56 0.62
N CYS A 104 -3.54 3.90 0.60
CA CYS A 104 -2.83 3.58 1.84
C CYS A 104 -1.78 4.63 2.25
N THR A 105 -0.97 5.13 1.30
CA THR A 105 0.18 5.99 1.66
C THR A 105 0.43 7.17 0.71
N ARG A 106 -0.23 7.23 -0.44
CA ARG A 106 0.06 8.24 -1.48
C ARG A 106 -1.19 8.94 -2.00
N PRO A 107 -1.92 9.67 -1.16
CA PRO A 107 -3.16 10.35 -1.57
C PRO A 107 -2.94 11.40 -2.68
N VAL A 108 -1.71 11.89 -2.85
CA VAL A 108 -1.37 12.84 -3.93
C VAL A 108 -1.62 12.26 -5.32
N LEU A 109 -1.56 10.93 -5.49
CA LEU A 109 -1.86 10.29 -6.77
C LEU A 109 -3.35 10.32 -7.14
N LEU A 110 -4.23 10.68 -6.19
CA LEU A 110 -5.67 10.84 -6.44
C LEU A 110 -6.03 12.13 -7.19
N THR A 111 -5.09 13.08 -7.25
CA THR A 111 -5.31 14.42 -7.84
C THR A 111 -4.75 14.55 -9.26
N LEU A 112 -4.21 13.48 -9.81
CA LEU A 112 -3.70 13.37 -11.18
C LEU A 112 -4.74 12.71 -12.10
#